data_2037569a84d9d6882ceee724cb770fc1
#
_entry.id   2037569a84d9d6882ceee724cb770fc1
#
_cell.length_a   1.000
_cell.length_b   1.000
_cell.length_c   1.000
_cell.angle_alpha   90.00
_cell.angle_beta   90.00
_cell.angle_gamma   90.00
#
_symmetry.space_group_name_H-M   'P 1'
#
loop_
_entity.id
_entity.type
_entity.pdbx_description
1 polymer ?
#
loop_
_entity_poly.entity_id
_entity_poly.type
_entity_poly.pdbx_seq_one_letter_code
_entity_poly.pdbx_strand_id
1 'polypeptide(L)'
;MKLRYLVVLSGVFAGAILGIWPPSIPALHAATQEKKPAISEEASAALLRMGQTLRAEQFSFQARTIRAYSDASGQPLHIFHTLKVIVHRPNRLVVEVAGDDGSSKLVFDGKTAIVFSAEQKKYASIPVPEGTIEAMMKEAMGRLGVDFPLADFLTEAPNKAFLTGVTSGRVVDTVTIDGSPYLHLFFFQPPGIELELWLEKSDRSLPRRLIVTYRSLPGQPNFIAEFSDWNFNIHPSEADFTFQPPADAVQIQLKPPAAPAPPKARAGKQ
;
A
#
# COMPACT_ATOMS: atom_id res chain seq x y z
N MET A 1 -1.95 5.73 10.65
CA MET A 1 -1.07 6.00 11.81
C MET A 1 0.35 6.19 11.27
N LYS A 2 0.76 7.43 11.03
CA LYS A 2 2.11 7.72 10.52
C LYS A 2 3.09 7.66 11.69
N LEU A 3 3.92 6.63 11.73
CA LEU A 3 5.01 6.51 12.70
C LEU A 3 6.25 7.23 12.14
N ARG A 4 6.54 8.42 12.66
CA ARG A 4 7.80 9.13 12.42
C ARG A 4 8.88 8.52 13.31
N TYR A 5 9.91 7.95 12.74
CA TYR A 5 11.08 7.48 13.47
C TYR A 5 12.21 8.51 13.42
N LEU A 6 12.72 8.80 14.61
CA LEU A 6 13.86 9.67 14.88
C LEU A 6 15.15 8.86 14.67
N VAL A 7 16.09 9.40 13.90
CA VAL A 7 17.43 8.86 13.70
C VAL A 7 18.33 9.38 14.84
N VAL A 8 19.02 8.50 15.54
CA VAL A 8 20.11 8.85 16.48
C VAL A 8 21.44 8.36 15.91
N LEU A 9 22.32 9.32 15.65
CA LEU A 9 23.76 9.11 15.36
C LEU A 9 24.53 9.02 16.67
N SER A 10 25.48 8.09 16.75
CA SER A 10 26.70 8.14 17.60
C SER A 10 27.61 6.99 17.16
N GLY A 11 28.87 7.07 17.03
CA GLY A 11 29.95 7.96 17.39
C GLY A 11 31.26 7.20 17.14
N VAL A 12 32.26 7.94 16.79
CA VAL A 12 33.61 7.57 16.38
C VAL A 12 34.42 6.96 17.53
N PHE A 13 35.28 5.96 17.26
CA PHE A 13 36.51 5.75 17.99
C PHE A 13 37.69 5.41 17.04
N ALA A 14 38.70 6.27 17.14
CA ALA A 14 40.01 6.11 16.47
C ALA A 14 40.96 5.35 17.38
N GLY A 15 41.79 4.49 16.82
CA GLY A 15 42.92 3.89 17.50
C GLY A 15 44.00 3.51 16.49
N ALA A 16 45.10 4.26 16.53
CA ALA A 16 46.31 4.01 15.73
C ALA A 16 47.25 3.06 16.46
N ILE A 17 47.83 2.07 15.76
CA ILE A 17 49.07 1.38 16.15
C ILE A 17 49.93 1.06 14.90
N LEU A 18 51.25 1.30 15.07
CA LEU A 18 52.31 1.27 14.15
C LEU A 18 52.72 -0.15 13.68
N GLY A 19 53.01 -0.24 12.40
CA GLY A 19 54.14 -0.84 11.73
C GLY A 19 54.60 -2.25 11.98
N ILE A 20 54.55 -3.08 10.93
CA ILE A 20 55.65 -3.99 10.51
C ILE A 20 55.31 -4.40 9.05
N TRP A 21 56.32 -4.31 8.16
CA TRP A 21 56.25 -4.65 6.76
C TRP A 21 56.45 -6.17 6.56
N PRO A 22 55.64 -6.86 5.83
CA PRO A 22 56.00 -8.15 5.22
C PRO A 22 55.90 -8.12 3.68
N PRO A 23 56.46 -9.14 3.02
CA PRO A 23 56.88 -9.09 1.64
C PRO A 23 55.73 -9.21 0.62
N SER A 24 56.01 -8.71 -0.58
CA SER A 24 55.17 -8.68 -1.77
C SER A 24 54.47 -10.01 -2.06
N ILE A 25 53.13 -10.02 -1.88
CA ILE A 25 52.24 -11.07 -2.35
C ILE A 25 51.76 -10.65 -3.76
N PRO A 26 51.78 -11.55 -4.77
CA PRO A 26 51.29 -11.22 -6.12
C PRO A 26 49.83 -10.80 -6.04
N ALA A 27 49.49 -9.72 -6.76
CA ALA A 27 48.16 -9.17 -6.86
C ALA A 27 47.20 -10.26 -7.34
N LEU A 28 46.43 -10.81 -6.40
CA LEU A 28 45.25 -11.57 -6.73
C LEU A 28 44.28 -10.58 -7.38
N HIS A 29 43.97 -10.79 -8.66
CA HIS A 29 42.93 -10.03 -9.35
C HIS A 29 41.65 -10.22 -8.54
N ALA A 30 41.30 -9.21 -7.73
CA ALA A 30 39.98 -9.13 -7.11
C ALA A 30 38.98 -9.05 -8.26
N ALA A 31 38.35 -10.16 -8.58
CA ALA A 31 37.19 -10.16 -9.44
C ALA A 31 36.21 -9.13 -8.84
N THR A 32 35.98 -8.06 -9.58
CA THR A 32 34.98 -7.06 -9.23
C THR A 32 33.64 -7.81 -9.13
N GLN A 33 33.21 -8.18 -7.94
CA GLN A 33 31.87 -8.71 -7.75
C GLN A 33 30.93 -7.58 -8.18
N GLU A 34 30.33 -7.75 -9.33
CA GLU A 34 29.22 -6.90 -9.75
C GLU A 34 28.20 -6.89 -8.62
N LYS A 35 27.99 -5.73 -8.00
CA LYS A 35 27.08 -5.58 -6.90
C LYS A 35 25.69 -5.85 -7.44
N LYS A 36 25.14 -7.04 -7.12
CA LYS A 36 23.80 -7.45 -7.54
C LYS A 36 22.81 -6.34 -7.17
N PRO A 37 21.94 -5.89 -8.08
CA PRO A 37 21.00 -4.83 -7.81
C PRO A 37 20.14 -5.19 -6.60
N ALA A 38 19.85 -4.21 -5.76
CA ALA A 38 19.07 -4.42 -4.53
C ALA A 38 17.66 -4.95 -4.82
N ILE A 39 17.10 -4.61 -5.99
CA ILE A 39 15.88 -5.20 -6.54
C ILE A 39 16.27 -5.95 -7.81
N SER A 40 15.87 -7.21 -7.93
CA SER A 40 16.19 -8.03 -9.11
C SER A 40 15.56 -7.44 -10.38
N GLU A 41 16.26 -7.59 -11.52
CA GLU A 41 15.78 -7.10 -12.81
C GLU A 41 14.43 -7.70 -13.18
N GLU A 42 14.23 -8.99 -12.93
CA GLU A 42 12.98 -9.67 -13.22
C GLU A 42 11.79 -9.11 -12.39
N ALA A 43 12.02 -8.86 -11.09
CA ALA A 43 11.02 -8.23 -10.24
C ALA A 43 10.70 -6.79 -10.69
N SER A 44 11.72 -6.02 -11.03
CA SER A 44 11.57 -4.66 -11.57
C SER A 44 10.80 -4.64 -12.88
N ALA A 45 11.10 -5.56 -13.80
CA ALA A 45 10.43 -5.68 -15.09
C ALA A 45 8.94 -6.08 -14.93
N ALA A 46 8.64 -6.99 -14.01
CA ALA A 46 7.26 -7.38 -13.73
C ALA A 46 6.44 -6.21 -13.16
N LEU A 47 7.00 -5.46 -12.19
CA LEU A 47 6.35 -4.25 -11.66
C LEU A 47 6.17 -3.16 -12.72
N LEU A 48 7.14 -2.99 -13.62
CA LEU A 48 7.03 -2.02 -14.71
C LEU A 48 5.85 -2.36 -15.63
N ARG A 49 5.72 -3.64 -16.05
CA ARG A 49 4.58 -4.10 -16.85
C ARG A 49 3.24 -3.90 -16.13
N MET A 50 3.16 -4.29 -14.85
CA MET A 50 2.00 -4.02 -14.02
C MET A 50 1.63 -2.53 -14.04
N GLY A 51 2.63 -1.65 -13.78
CA GLY A 51 2.42 -0.21 -13.78
C GLY A 51 1.94 0.33 -15.13
N GLN A 52 2.47 -0.19 -16.24
CA GLN A 52 2.01 0.18 -17.58
C GLN A 52 0.55 -0.23 -17.82
N THR A 53 0.17 -1.43 -17.41
CA THR A 53 -1.20 -1.92 -17.54
C THR A 53 -2.18 -1.10 -16.70
N LEU A 54 -1.84 -0.81 -15.43
CA LEU A 54 -2.72 -0.07 -14.52
C LEU A 54 -2.76 1.45 -14.78
N ARG A 55 -1.97 1.96 -15.72
CA ARG A 55 -2.09 3.32 -16.23
C ARG A 55 -3.20 3.49 -17.26
N ALA A 56 -3.92 2.43 -17.61
CA ALA A 56 -5.08 2.52 -18.49
C ALA A 56 -6.03 3.65 -18.03
N GLU A 57 -6.65 4.33 -18.99
CA GLU A 57 -7.58 5.43 -18.73
C GLU A 57 -8.74 4.97 -17.85
N GLN A 58 -9.27 3.78 -18.13
CA GLN A 58 -10.38 3.23 -17.37
C GLN A 58 -10.24 1.73 -17.16
N PHE A 59 -10.61 1.29 -15.96
CA PHE A 59 -10.67 -0.13 -15.62
C PHE A 59 -11.49 -0.34 -14.34
N SER A 60 -11.88 -1.59 -14.13
CA SER A 60 -12.47 -2.04 -12.87
C SER A 60 -11.82 -3.32 -12.39
N PHE A 61 -11.97 -3.60 -11.12
CA PHE A 61 -11.60 -4.88 -10.52
C PHE A 61 -12.40 -5.14 -9.26
N GLN A 62 -12.37 -6.37 -8.80
CA GLN A 62 -12.82 -6.76 -7.48
C GLN A 62 -11.63 -7.18 -6.62
N ALA A 63 -11.76 -7.02 -5.30
CA ALA A 63 -10.81 -7.54 -4.36
C ALA A 63 -11.51 -8.11 -3.14
N ARG A 64 -11.01 -9.23 -2.61
CA ARG A 64 -11.33 -9.72 -1.27
C ARG A 64 -10.14 -9.38 -0.37
N THR A 65 -10.39 -8.76 0.77
CA THR A 65 -9.32 -8.39 1.68
C THR A 65 -9.54 -8.97 3.06
N ILE A 66 -8.43 -9.27 3.73
CA ILE A 66 -8.38 -9.71 5.12
C ILE A 66 -7.39 -8.79 5.82
N ARG A 67 -7.82 -8.18 6.90
CA ARG A 67 -6.95 -7.39 7.77
C ARG A 67 -6.81 -8.08 9.10
N ALA A 68 -5.58 -8.44 9.47
CA ALA A 68 -5.26 -8.87 10.82
C ALA A 68 -5.02 -7.65 11.72
N TYR A 69 -5.52 -7.69 12.94
CA TYR A 69 -5.26 -6.73 13.99
C TYR A 69 -5.20 -7.45 15.33
N SER A 70 -4.58 -6.84 16.33
CA SER A 70 -4.54 -7.40 17.68
C SER A 70 -5.52 -6.64 18.57
N ASP A 71 -6.33 -7.36 19.33
CA ASP A 71 -7.17 -6.77 20.36
C ASP A 71 -6.36 -6.30 21.57
N ALA A 72 -7.02 -5.79 22.61
CA ALA A 72 -6.37 -5.30 23.82
C ALA A 72 -5.62 -6.40 24.61
N SER A 73 -5.96 -7.68 24.40
CA SER A 73 -5.30 -8.83 25.03
C SER A 73 -4.10 -9.34 24.21
N GLY A 74 -3.90 -8.81 22.99
CA GLY A 74 -2.91 -9.28 22.03
C GLY A 74 -3.38 -10.46 21.16
N GLN A 75 -4.66 -10.84 21.25
CA GLN A 75 -5.23 -11.87 20.40
C GLN A 75 -5.34 -11.37 18.97
N PRO A 76 -4.80 -12.08 17.96
CA PRO A 76 -4.98 -11.72 16.56
C PRO A 76 -6.43 -12.01 16.13
N LEU A 77 -7.06 -10.99 15.57
CA LEU A 77 -8.40 -11.04 15.00
C LEU A 77 -8.34 -10.61 13.53
N HIS A 78 -9.39 -10.91 12.77
CA HIS A 78 -9.44 -10.65 11.35
C HIS A 78 -10.74 -9.95 10.97
N ILE A 79 -10.67 -9.00 10.04
CA ILE A 79 -11.81 -8.36 9.40
C ILE A 79 -11.74 -8.67 7.92
N PHE A 80 -12.85 -9.08 7.35
CA PHE A 80 -12.99 -9.44 5.94
C PHE A 80 -13.79 -8.36 5.20
N HIS A 81 -13.31 -8.01 4.00
CA HIS A 81 -14.05 -7.12 3.10
C HIS A 81 -14.04 -7.66 1.68
N THR A 82 -15.06 -7.26 0.94
CA THR A 82 -15.12 -7.36 -0.52
C THR A 82 -15.17 -5.96 -1.08
N LEU A 83 -14.33 -5.67 -2.07
CA LEU A 83 -14.26 -4.38 -2.73
C LEU A 83 -14.65 -4.51 -4.20
N LYS A 84 -15.35 -3.48 -4.71
CA LYS A 84 -15.53 -3.24 -6.14
C LYS A 84 -14.96 -1.87 -6.44
N VAL A 85 -14.07 -1.80 -7.41
CA VAL A 85 -13.37 -0.56 -7.75
C VAL A 85 -13.61 -0.25 -9.22
N ILE A 86 -13.99 1.00 -9.52
CA ILE A 86 -14.11 1.55 -10.87
C ILE A 86 -13.21 2.79 -10.93
N VAL A 87 -12.31 2.79 -11.89
CA VAL A 87 -11.36 3.87 -12.12
C VAL A 87 -11.62 4.48 -13.50
N HIS A 88 -11.71 5.80 -13.57
CA HIS A 88 -11.62 6.56 -14.81
C HIS A 88 -10.68 7.75 -14.56
N ARG A 89 -9.45 7.62 -15.05
CA ARG A 89 -8.39 8.60 -14.85
C ARG A 89 -8.66 9.88 -15.64
N PRO A 90 -8.19 11.02 -15.16
CA PRO A 90 -7.36 11.17 -13.97
C PRO A 90 -8.16 11.38 -12.68
N ASN A 91 -9.49 11.50 -12.74
CA ASN A 91 -10.23 12.18 -11.69
C ASN A 91 -11.61 11.56 -11.35
N ARG A 92 -11.82 10.30 -11.67
CA ARG A 92 -13.06 9.59 -11.32
C ARG A 92 -12.72 8.28 -10.64
N LEU A 93 -13.32 8.04 -9.48
CA LEU A 93 -13.12 6.81 -8.72
C LEU A 93 -14.39 6.45 -7.97
N VAL A 94 -14.75 5.17 -8.03
CA VAL A 94 -15.75 4.56 -7.13
C VAL A 94 -15.10 3.38 -6.43
N VAL A 95 -15.27 3.30 -5.13
CA VAL A 95 -14.89 2.15 -4.31
C VAL A 95 -16.09 1.78 -3.45
N GLU A 96 -16.62 0.58 -3.67
CA GLU A 96 -17.65 -0.01 -2.82
C GLU A 96 -17.00 -1.08 -1.95
N VAL A 97 -17.26 -1.01 -0.66
CA VAL A 97 -16.72 -1.94 0.35
C VAL A 97 -17.90 -2.56 1.09
N ALA A 98 -17.89 -3.87 1.23
CA ALA A 98 -18.80 -4.60 2.11
C ALA A 98 -17.98 -5.58 2.95
N GLY A 99 -18.22 -5.63 4.25
CA GLY A 99 -17.46 -6.48 5.15
C GLY A 99 -18.06 -6.63 6.54
N ASP A 100 -17.29 -7.26 7.42
CA ASP A 100 -17.73 -7.62 8.77
C ASP A 100 -18.05 -6.40 9.65
N ASP A 101 -17.41 -5.27 9.38
CA ASP A 101 -17.59 -4.00 10.11
C ASP A 101 -18.52 -3.01 9.37
N GLY A 102 -19.22 -3.50 8.34
CA GLY A 102 -20.22 -2.77 7.60
C GLY A 102 -19.86 -2.48 6.15
N SER A 103 -20.71 -1.65 5.53
CA SER A 103 -20.58 -1.29 4.12
C SER A 103 -20.31 0.19 3.96
N SER A 104 -19.41 0.52 3.05
CA SER A 104 -19.10 1.91 2.73
C SER A 104 -18.94 2.09 1.21
N LYS A 105 -19.13 3.34 0.78
CA LYS A 105 -18.91 3.74 -0.61
C LYS A 105 -18.13 5.04 -0.64
N LEU A 106 -17.06 5.04 -1.44
CA LEU A 106 -16.33 6.25 -1.81
C LEU A 106 -16.67 6.56 -3.26
N VAL A 107 -17.04 7.81 -3.51
CA VAL A 107 -17.27 8.33 -4.87
C VAL A 107 -16.47 9.60 -5.03
N PHE A 108 -15.66 9.70 -6.08
CA PHE A 108 -14.91 10.89 -6.42
C PHE A 108 -15.28 11.36 -7.82
N ASP A 109 -15.77 12.60 -7.93
CA ASP A 109 -16.26 13.22 -9.15
C ASP A 109 -15.25 14.17 -9.82
N GLY A 110 -14.01 14.18 -9.35
CA GLY A 110 -12.95 15.09 -9.82
C GLY A 110 -12.89 16.42 -9.07
N LYS A 111 -13.81 16.70 -8.16
CA LYS A 111 -13.83 17.92 -7.33
C LYS A 111 -14.01 17.60 -5.85
N THR A 112 -14.87 16.63 -5.59
CA THR A 112 -15.26 16.25 -4.23
C THR A 112 -15.25 14.72 -4.11
N ALA A 113 -14.62 14.20 -3.07
CA ALA A 113 -14.77 12.82 -2.67
C ALA A 113 -15.84 12.72 -1.59
N ILE A 114 -16.79 11.82 -1.79
CA ILE A 114 -17.83 11.50 -0.81
C ILE A 114 -17.51 10.14 -0.23
N VAL A 115 -17.50 10.05 1.11
CA VAL A 115 -17.41 8.78 1.83
C VAL A 115 -18.74 8.58 2.55
N PHE A 116 -19.42 7.49 2.25
CA PHE A 116 -20.72 7.13 2.82
C PHE A 116 -20.62 5.81 3.59
N SER A 117 -21.16 5.76 4.80
CA SER A 117 -21.35 4.54 5.59
C SER A 117 -22.84 4.19 5.60
N ALA A 118 -23.15 3.01 5.09
CA ALA A 118 -24.54 2.56 4.97
C ALA A 118 -25.19 2.25 6.33
N GLU A 119 -24.45 1.60 7.24
CA GLU A 119 -24.92 1.23 8.57
C GLU A 119 -25.15 2.46 9.45
N GLN A 120 -24.27 3.44 9.35
CA GLN A 120 -24.40 4.68 10.14
C GLN A 120 -25.33 5.69 9.49
N LYS A 121 -25.71 5.49 8.20
CA LYS A 121 -26.47 6.44 7.39
C LYS A 121 -25.83 7.84 7.42
N LYS A 122 -24.51 7.89 7.33
CA LYS A 122 -23.73 9.13 7.37
C LYS A 122 -22.82 9.24 6.17
N TYR A 123 -22.65 10.45 5.68
CA TYR A 123 -21.68 10.74 4.65
C TYR A 123 -20.88 11.98 4.97
N ALA A 124 -19.67 12.03 4.41
CA ALA A 124 -18.80 13.19 4.50
C ALA A 124 -18.30 13.57 3.12
N SER A 125 -18.11 14.87 2.91
CA SER A 125 -17.57 15.45 1.68
C SER A 125 -16.15 15.96 1.93
N ILE A 126 -15.23 15.60 1.03
CA ILE A 126 -13.82 15.98 1.05
C ILE A 126 -13.55 16.78 -0.22
N PRO A 127 -13.38 18.10 -0.15
CA PRO A 127 -12.97 18.89 -1.31
C PRO A 127 -11.56 18.48 -1.77
N VAL A 128 -11.37 18.32 -3.06
CA VAL A 128 -10.09 17.96 -3.71
C VAL A 128 -9.75 19.00 -4.78
N PRO A 129 -9.17 20.15 -4.39
CA PRO A 129 -8.92 21.26 -5.33
C PRO A 129 -8.04 20.88 -6.53
N GLU A 130 -7.07 19.99 -6.33
CA GLU A 130 -6.17 19.52 -7.40
C GLU A 130 -6.87 18.61 -8.40
N GLY A 131 -8.04 18.07 -8.05
CA GLY A 131 -8.93 17.36 -8.96
C GLY A 131 -8.39 16.04 -9.52
N THR A 132 -7.48 15.35 -8.83
CA THR A 132 -6.93 14.07 -9.27
C THR A 132 -7.18 12.95 -8.24
N ILE A 133 -7.19 11.69 -8.70
CA ILE A 133 -7.28 10.51 -7.81
C ILE A 133 -6.13 10.53 -6.80
N GLU A 134 -4.92 10.90 -7.21
CA GLU A 134 -3.75 10.94 -6.36
C GLU A 134 -3.88 12.01 -5.25
N ALA A 135 -4.37 13.21 -5.60
CA ALA A 135 -4.67 14.26 -4.64
C ALA A 135 -5.77 13.83 -3.66
N MET A 136 -6.82 13.19 -4.16
CA MET A 136 -7.91 12.66 -3.33
C MET A 136 -7.38 11.63 -2.33
N MET A 137 -6.55 10.68 -2.77
CA MET A 137 -5.92 9.70 -1.87
C MET A 137 -5.06 10.37 -0.81
N LYS A 138 -4.27 11.38 -1.18
CA LYS A 138 -3.45 12.15 -0.25
C LYS A 138 -4.28 12.86 0.82
N GLU A 139 -5.40 13.47 0.44
CA GLU A 139 -6.33 14.09 1.38
C GLU A 139 -7.00 13.06 2.29
N ALA A 140 -7.56 11.99 1.73
CA ALA A 140 -8.25 10.95 2.50
C ALA A 140 -7.31 10.23 3.47
N MET A 141 -6.17 9.75 3.01
CA MET A 141 -5.20 9.02 3.82
C MET A 141 -4.40 9.94 4.76
N GLY A 142 -4.01 11.12 4.26
CA GLY A 142 -3.14 12.04 4.98
C GLY A 142 -3.83 12.82 6.08
N ARG A 143 -4.99 13.38 5.80
CA ARG A 143 -5.74 14.24 6.74
C ARG A 143 -6.77 13.50 7.56
N LEU A 144 -7.44 12.51 6.98
CA LEU A 144 -8.55 11.84 7.62
C LEU A 144 -8.17 10.47 8.19
N GLY A 145 -6.94 10.00 7.91
CA GLY A 145 -6.46 8.72 8.41
C GLY A 145 -7.18 7.52 7.79
N VAL A 146 -7.81 7.69 6.64
CA VAL A 146 -8.39 6.57 5.89
C VAL A 146 -7.26 5.65 5.48
N ASP A 147 -7.31 4.40 5.90
CA ASP A 147 -6.32 3.40 5.53
C ASP A 147 -6.79 2.63 4.29
N PHE A 148 -6.07 2.80 3.19
CA PHE A 148 -6.38 2.14 1.93
C PHE A 148 -5.11 1.52 1.33
N PRO A 149 -4.74 0.29 1.76
CA PRO A 149 -3.50 -0.37 1.33
C PRO A 149 -3.38 -0.63 -0.18
N LEU A 150 -4.48 -0.52 -0.92
CA LEU A 150 -4.50 -0.69 -2.39
C LEU A 150 -4.28 0.62 -3.14
N ALA A 151 -4.05 1.74 -2.44
CA ALA A 151 -3.90 3.07 -3.06
C ALA A 151 -2.79 3.10 -4.13
N ASP A 152 -1.68 2.39 -3.91
CA ASP A 152 -0.55 2.37 -4.83
C ASP A 152 -0.91 1.88 -6.24
N PHE A 153 -1.90 1.00 -6.36
CA PHE A 153 -2.40 0.52 -7.66
C PHE A 153 -3.22 1.57 -8.42
N LEU A 154 -3.69 2.61 -7.73
CA LEU A 154 -4.56 3.65 -8.27
C LEU A 154 -3.82 4.95 -8.63
N THR A 155 -2.55 5.08 -8.28
CA THR A 155 -1.73 6.25 -8.61
C THR A 155 -1.44 6.33 -10.13
N GLU A 156 -0.95 7.47 -10.60
CA GLU A 156 -0.54 7.65 -12.01
C GLU A 156 0.70 6.81 -12.37
N ALA A 157 1.50 6.44 -11.40
CA ALA A 157 2.71 5.62 -11.57
C ALA A 157 2.76 4.45 -10.57
N PRO A 158 1.87 3.42 -10.71
CA PRO A 158 1.72 2.35 -9.73
C PRO A 158 3.02 1.63 -9.36
N ASN A 159 3.88 1.36 -10.34
CA ASN A 159 5.17 0.73 -10.10
C ASN A 159 6.12 1.59 -9.24
N LYS A 160 6.06 2.91 -9.38
CA LYS A 160 6.88 3.83 -8.56
C LYS A 160 6.29 3.96 -7.15
N ALA A 161 4.97 4.09 -7.04
CA ALA A 161 4.29 4.17 -5.76
C ALA A 161 4.58 2.92 -4.91
N PHE A 162 4.44 1.73 -5.49
CA PHE A 162 4.71 0.46 -4.84
C PHE A 162 6.17 0.33 -4.36
N LEU A 163 7.13 0.90 -5.10
CA LEU A 163 8.56 0.87 -4.74
C LEU A 163 8.99 1.99 -3.80
N THR A 164 8.08 2.88 -3.39
CA THR A 164 8.43 3.98 -2.48
C THR A 164 8.88 3.44 -1.13
N GLY A 165 10.14 3.72 -0.78
CA GLY A 165 10.76 3.25 0.46
C GLY A 165 11.25 1.80 0.43
N VAL A 166 11.00 1.04 -0.65
CA VAL A 166 11.52 -0.32 -0.82
C VAL A 166 13.05 -0.27 -1.04
N THR A 167 13.77 -1.09 -0.29
CA THR A 167 15.24 -1.16 -0.33
C THR A 167 15.77 -2.46 -0.93
N SER A 168 14.95 -3.50 -1.00
CA SER A 168 15.31 -4.76 -1.65
C SER A 168 14.09 -5.48 -2.19
N GLY A 169 14.30 -6.32 -3.20
CA GLY A 169 13.20 -7.11 -3.78
C GLY A 169 13.73 -8.20 -4.73
N ARG A 170 12.95 -9.26 -4.87
CA ARG A 170 13.30 -10.40 -5.71
C ARG A 170 12.07 -11.19 -6.15
N VAL A 171 12.24 -11.99 -7.18
CA VAL A 171 11.33 -13.10 -7.45
C VAL A 171 11.65 -14.22 -6.46
N VAL A 172 10.64 -14.75 -5.81
CA VAL A 172 10.73 -15.93 -4.93
C VAL A 172 10.68 -17.19 -5.78
N ASP A 173 9.61 -17.33 -6.57
CA ASP A 173 9.38 -18.43 -7.49
C ASP A 173 8.31 -18.09 -8.54
N THR A 174 7.93 -19.09 -9.34
CA THR A 174 6.74 -19.05 -10.20
C THR A 174 5.76 -20.11 -9.70
N VAL A 175 4.57 -19.67 -9.34
CA VAL A 175 3.49 -20.55 -8.84
C VAL A 175 2.34 -20.62 -9.81
N THR A 176 1.54 -21.69 -9.74
CA THR A 176 0.30 -21.83 -10.50
C THR A 176 -0.90 -21.57 -9.58
N ILE A 177 -1.75 -20.63 -9.95
CA ILE A 177 -3.02 -20.34 -9.26
C ILE A 177 -4.14 -20.44 -10.29
N ASP A 178 -5.14 -21.26 -10.03
CA ASP A 178 -6.29 -21.46 -10.92
C ASP A 178 -5.88 -21.79 -12.38
N GLY A 179 -4.81 -22.59 -12.53
CA GLY A 179 -4.28 -23.01 -13.84
C GLY A 179 -3.40 -21.98 -14.58
N SER A 180 -3.23 -20.80 -14.05
CA SER A 180 -2.39 -19.73 -14.63
C SER A 180 -1.09 -19.53 -13.85
N PRO A 181 0.04 -19.21 -14.53
CA PRO A 181 1.32 -18.96 -13.87
C PRO A 181 1.42 -17.54 -13.34
N TYR A 182 1.95 -17.40 -12.12
CA TYR A 182 2.20 -16.12 -11.45
C TYR A 182 3.64 -16.05 -10.93
N LEU A 183 4.28 -14.89 -11.07
CA LEU A 183 5.52 -14.57 -10.38
C LEU A 183 5.19 -14.20 -8.94
N HIS A 184 5.73 -14.93 -7.98
CA HIS A 184 5.69 -14.57 -6.57
C HIS A 184 6.89 -13.67 -6.27
N LEU A 185 6.63 -12.41 -5.93
CA LEU A 185 7.61 -11.38 -5.65
C LEU A 185 7.64 -11.07 -4.15
N PHE A 186 8.82 -10.77 -3.65
CA PHE A 186 9.03 -10.30 -2.28
C PHE A 186 9.80 -8.99 -2.28
N PHE A 187 9.36 -8.02 -1.45
CA PHE A 187 10.01 -6.74 -1.26
C PHE A 187 10.11 -6.41 0.23
N PHE A 188 11.16 -5.67 0.58
CA PHE A 188 11.36 -5.19 1.94
C PHE A 188 11.47 -3.66 1.98
N GLN A 189 10.70 -3.05 2.88
CA GLN A 189 10.71 -1.63 3.16
C GLN A 189 11.03 -1.41 4.64
N PRO A 190 12.20 -0.80 4.97
CA PRO A 190 12.54 -0.46 6.35
C PRO A 190 11.48 0.45 7.01
N PRO A 191 11.27 0.35 8.33
CA PRO A 191 12.00 -0.49 9.28
C PRO A 191 11.44 -1.91 9.43
N GLY A 192 10.40 -2.29 8.73
CA GLY A 192 9.83 -3.62 8.90
C GLY A 192 8.48 -3.78 8.21
N ILE A 193 8.35 -3.34 6.96
CA ILE A 193 7.23 -3.71 6.09
C ILE A 193 7.74 -4.72 5.07
N GLU A 194 7.10 -5.86 5.02
CA GLU A 194 7.31 -6.87 3.98
C GLU A 194 6.11 -6.88 3.06
N LEU A 195 6.40 -6.93 1.75
CA LEU A 195 5.41 -6.96 0.70
C LEU A 195 5.61 -8.23 -0.12
N GLU A 196 4.58 -9.05 -0.21
CA GLU A 196 4.52 -10.16 -1.15
C GLU A 196 3.49 -9.83 -2.22
N LEU A 197 3.85 -10.03 -3.49
CA LEU A 197 2.99 -9.71 -4.62
C LEU A 197 3.03 -10.83 -5.64
N TRP A 198 1.87 -11.32 -6.04
CA TRP A 198 1.71 -12.28 -7.12
C TRP A 198 1.22 -11.57 -8.36
N LEU A 199 2.07 -11.53 -9.37
CA LEU A 199 1.76 -10.94 -10.67
C LEU A 199 1.61 -12.02 -11.73
N GLU A 200 0.56 -11.93 -12.51
CA GLU A 200 0.36 -12.81 -13.65
C GLU A 200 1.62 -12.81 -14.55
N LYS A 201 2.09 -14.00 -14.92
CA LYS A 201 3.24 -14.15 -15.82
C LYS A 201 2.80 -13.96 -17.27
N SER A 202 2.40 -12.73 -17.58
CA SER A 202 1.91 -12.28 -18.88
C SER A 202 2.42 -10.89 -19.20
N ASP A 203 2.12 -10.37 -20.39
CA ASP A 203 2.48 -9.00 -20.78
C ASP A 203 1.74 -7.95 -19.94
N ARG A 204 0.58 -8.28 -19.37
CA ARG A 204 -0.17 -7.40 -18.50
C ARG A 204 0.34 -7.36 -17.07
N SER A 205 0.90 -8.45 -16.58
CA SER A 205 1.37 -8.61 -15.19
C SER A 205 0.35 -8.15 -14.16
N LEU A 206 -0.92 -8.57 -14.30
CA LEU A 206 -1.99 -8.16 -13.40
C LEU A 206 -1.80 -8.75 -11.99
N PRO A 207 -2.07 -7.97 -10.94
CA PRO A 207 -2.03 -8.45 -9.57
C PRO A 207 -3.10 -9.53 -9.32
N ARG A 208 -2.70 -10.63 -8.69
CA ARG A 208 -3.60 -11.69 -8.20
C ARG A 208 -3.70 -11.67 -6.69
N ARG A 209 -2.60 -11.37 -6.00
CA ARG A 209 -2.54 -11.31 -4.54
C ARG A 209 -1.50 -10.30 -4.08
N LEU A 210 -1.80 -9.61 -2.99
CA LEU A 210 -0.87 -8.78 -2.22
C LEU A 210 -0.95 -9.19 -0.75
N ILE A 211 0.20 -9.32 -0.09
CA ILE A 211 0.30 -9.41 1.37
C ILE A 211 1.23 -8.31 1.85
N VAL A 212 0.77 -7.53 2.82
CA VAL A 212 1.57 -6.53 3.53
C VAL A 212 1.71 -6.98 4.96
N THR A 213 2.94 -7.27 5.42
CA THR A 213 3.21 -7.68 6.80
C THR A 213 3.95 -6.56 7.53
N TYR A 214 3.40 -6.13 8.68
CA TYR A 214 3.97 -5.06 9.52
C TYR A 214 4.81 -5.66 10.65
N ARG A 215 6.03 -6.11 10.33
CA ARG A 215 6.91 -6.81 11.28
C ARG A 215 7.33 -5.98 12.49
N SER A 216 7.37 -4.67 12.36
CA SER A 216 7.71 -3.76 13.45
C SER A 216 6.59 -3.56 14.48
N LEU A 217 5.38 -4.03 14.18
CA LEU A 217 4.23 -3.95 15.09
C LEU A 217 4.09 -5.22 15.93
N PRO A 218 3.62 -5.12 17.19
CA PRO A 218 3.32 -6.28 18.02
C PRO A 218 2.32 -7.22 17.32
N GLY A 219 2.59 -8.53 17.38
CA GLY A 219 1.77 -9.54 16.69
C GLY A 219 1.96 -9.61 15.18
N GLN A 220 2.81 -8.75 14.62
CA GLN A 220 3.11 -8.68 13.18
C GLN A 220 1.84 -8.76 12.31
N PRO A 221 0.87 -7.87 12.51
CA PRO A 221 -0.39 -7.91 11.79
C PRO A 221 -0.13 -7.80 10.28
N ASN A 222 -1.03 -8.39 9.50
CA ASN A 222 -0.94 -8.33 8.04
C ASN A 222 -2.23 -7.83 7.41
N PHE A 223 -2.09 -7.42 6.16
CA PHE A 223 -3.17 -7.15 5.24
C PHE A 223 -3.00 -8.05 4.03
N ILE A 224 -4.04 -8.76 3.66
CA ILE A 224 -4.07 -9.66 2.50
C ILE A 224 -5.14 -9.14 1.54
N ALA A 225 -4.82 -9.07 0.25
CA ALA A 225 -5.78 -8.79 -0.81
C ALA A 225 -5.66 -9.84 -1.92
N GLU A 226 -6.79 -10.35 -2.38
CA GLU A 226 -6.92 -11.16 -3.57
C GLU A 226 -7.73 -10.42 -4.61
N PHE A 227 -7.15 -10.24 -5.80
CA PHE A 227 -7.74 -9.50 -6.91
C PHE A 227 -8.40 -10.45 -7.90
N SER A 228 -9.53 -10.02 -8.44
CA SER A 228 -10.27 -10.72 -9.49
C SER A 228 -10.99 -9.74 -10.42
N ASP A 229 -11.56 -10.27 -11.47
CA ASP A 229 -12.48 -9.57 -12.38
C ASP A 229 -11.92 -8.27 -12.96
N TRP A 230 -10.62 -8.26 -13.29
CA TRP A 230 -10.00 -7.14 -13.99
C TRP A 230 -10.68 -6.92 -15.34
N ASN A 231 -11.25 -5.74 -15.55
CA ASN A 231 -11.91 -5.38 -16.80
C ASN A 231 -11.43 -4.00 -17.28
N PHE A 232 -10.84 -3.97 -18.47
CA PHE A 232 -10.33 -2.75 -19.12
C PHE A 232 -11.26 -2.27 -20.25
N ASN A 233 -12.38 -2.96 -20.48
CA ASN A 233 -13.37 -2.62 -21.50
C ASN A 233 -14.66 -2.07 -20.86
N ILE A 234 -14.54 -1.36 -19.76
CA ILE A 234 -15.68 -0.68 -19.14
C ILE A 234 -15.90 0.67 -19.82
N HIS A 235 -17.14 1.15 -19.78
CA HIS A 235 -17.52 2.49 -20.25
C HIS A 235 -18.40 3.16 -19.19
N PRO A 236 -17.82 3.56 -18.05
CA PRO A 236 -18.58 4.16 -16.98
C PRO A 236 -19.11 5.54 -17.41
N SER A 237 -20.33 5.83 -17.02
CA SER A 237 -20.99 7.11 -17.27
C SER A 237 -20.70 8.11 -16.12
N GLU A 238 -20.94 9.39 -16.34
CA GLU A 238 -20.84 10.40 -15.27
C GLU A 238 -21.76 10.09 -14.07
N ALA A 239 -22.88 9.41 -14.31
CA ALA A 239 -23.80 9.00 -13.25
C ALA A 239 -23.17 7.98 -12.29
N ASP A 240 -22.25 7.14 -12.77
CA ASP A 240 -21.54 6.17 -11.93
C ASP A 240 -20.65 6.88 -10.87
N PHE A 241 -20.19 8.09 -11.17
CA PHE A 241 -19.35 8.92 -10.31
C PHE A 241 -20.12 10.01 -9.56
N THR A 242 -21.45 9.90 -9.52
CA THR A 242 -22.32 10.85 -8.82
C THR A 242 -22.89 10.18 -7.57
N PHE A 243 -22.70 10.79 -6.41
CA PHE A 243 -23.30 10.33 -5.18
C PHE A 243 -24.63 11.07 -4.91
N GLN A 244 -25.71 10.32 -4.77
CA GLN A 244 -26.98 10.82 -4.27
C GLN A 244 -27.20 10.26 -2.88
N PRO A 245 -27.19 11.11 -1.84
CA PRO A 245 -27.40 10.64 -0.49
C PRO A 245 -28.81 10.05 -0.32
N PRO A 246 -28.96 8.89 0.34
CA PRO A 246 -30.27 8.40 0.76
C PRO A 246 -31.02 9.46 1.58
N ALA A 247 -32.37 9.43 1.53
CA ALA A 247 -33.20 10.44 2.17
C ALA A 247 -33.00 10.54 3.71
N ASP A 248 -32.53 9.45 4.31
CA ASP A 248 -32.25 9.35 5.76
C ASP A 248 -30.76 9.48 6.11
N ALA A 249 -29.91 9.81 5.11
CA ALA A 249 -28.49 10.00 5.34
C ALA A 249 -28.16 11.41 5.84
N VAL A 250 -27.30 11.50 6.84
CA VAL A 250 -26.88 12.75 7.46
C VAL A 250 -25.45 13.11 7.06
N GLN A 251 -25.25 14.33 6.61
CA GLN A 251 -23.90 14.82 6.35
C GLN A 251 -23.17 15.12 7.66
N ILE A 252 -21.93 14.64 7.76
CA ILE A 252 -21.03 14.91 8.87
C ILE A 252 -19.73 15.58 8.39
N GLN A 253 -19.04 16.22 9.31
CA GLN A 253 -17.67 16.70 9.07
C GLN A 253 -16.70 15.65 9.58
N LEU A 254 -15.77 15.21 8.71
CA LEU A 254 -14.64 14.37 9.13
C LEU A 254 -13.66 15.24 9.92
N LYS A 255 -13.36 14.82 11.13
CA LYS A 255 -12.32 15.42 11.96
C LYS A 255 -11.03 14.63 11.76
N PRO A 256 -9.86 15.29 11.67
CA PRO A 256 -8.59 14.58 11.71
C PRO A 256 -8.52 13.69 12.96
N PRO A 257 -7.86 12.53 12.90
CA PRO A 257 -7.61 11.72 14.09
C PRO A 257 -6.98 12.58 15.18
N ALA A 258 -7.44 12.42 16.41
CA ALA A 258 -6.81 13.09 17.55
C ALA A 258 -5.32 12.72 17.61
N ALA A 259 -4.46 13.72 17.84
CA ALA A 259 -3.04 13.45 18.04
C ALA A 259 -2.89 12.45 19.19
N PRO A 260 -1.94 11.49 19.10
CA PRO A 260 -1.67 10.58 20.22
C PRO A 260 -1.40 11.38 21.47
N ALA A 261 -2.08 11.03 22.57
CA ALA A 261 -1.81 11.66 23.86
C ALA A 261 -0.31 11.47 24.20
N PRO A 262 0.37 12.51 24.71
CA PRO A 262 1.76 12.38 25.12
C PRO A 262 1.87 11.25 26.17
N PRO A 263 2.94 10.45 26.13
CA PRO A 263 3.15 9.38 27.10
C PRO A 263 3.06 9.96 28.51
N LYS A 264 2.18 9.40 29.34
CA LYS A 264 2.09 9.79 30.76
C LYS A 264 3.48 9.58 31.36
N ALA A 265 4.11 10.65 31.84
CA ALA A 265 5.36 10.57 32.59
C ALA A 265 5.15 9.55 33.73
N ARG A 266 5.97 8.50 33.76
CA ARG A 266 6.01 7.59 34.89
C ARG A 266 6.35 8.43 36.13
N ALA A 267 5.40 8.61 37.02
CA ALA A 267 5.68 9.16 38.35
C ALA A 267 6.71 8.25 39.00
N GLY A 268 7.92 8.77 39.15
CA GLY A 268 8.98 8.07 39.89
C GLY A 268 8.47 7.84 41.29
N LYS A 269 8.38 6.58 41.71
CA LYS A 269 8.30 6.25 43.15
C LYS A 269 9.70 6.51 43.73
N GLN A 270 9.77 7.51 44.57
CA GLN A 270 10.87 7.66 45.57
C GLN A 270 10.73 6.55 46.60
#